data_1d0f1de7de52b00ddf55e754549ac395
#
_entry.id   1d0f1de7de52b00ddf55e754549ac395
#
_cell.length_a   1.000
_cell.length_b   1.000
_cell.length_c   1.000
_cell.angle_alpha   90.00
_cell.angle_beta   90.00
_cell.angle_gamma   90.00
#
_symmetry.space_group_name_H-M   'P 1'
#
loop_
_entity.id
_entity.type
_entity.pdbx_description
1 polymer ?
#
loop_
_entity_poly.entity_id
_entity_poly.type
_entity_poly.pdbx_seq_one_letter_code
_entity_poly.pdbx_strand_id
1 'polypeptide(L)'
;LAQLVGASGSVLGVDMTDEQLAVANAHLDYHAERFGFANVSFRHGYIEDLAALGLADNSFDVIVSNCVINLSPDKDSVLREAYRLLKPGGELYFSDVYADRRLAEELRQDEVLYGECLGGALYWNDFENLARKHGFSDPRLVEDQPISITDPKLAAKLGDARFFSATYRLFKLDALEPACEDYGQAVIYQGSIAGAPQAFVLDKHHRIETGRVFPVCGNTWRMLQETRFAPHFRFIGDFSRHFGLFAGCG
;
A
#
# COMPACT_ATOMS: atom_id res chain seq x y z
N LEU A 1 -2.16 -11.41 9.64
CA LEU A 1 -1.22 -10.39 10.15
C LEU A 1 -0.65 -10.79 11.51
N ALA A 2 -1.46 -11.19 12.51
CA ALA A 2 -1.01 -11.56 13.85
C ALA A 2 0.23 -12.46 13.88
N GLN A 3 0.23 -13.54 13.10
CA GLN A 3 1.37 -14.47 13.00
C GLN A 3 2.60 -13.85 12.31
N LEU A 4 2.39 -12.95 11.35
CA LEU A 4 3.48 -12.29 10.63
C LEU A 4 4.27 -11.32 11.53
N VAL A 5 3.57 -10.58 12.40
CA VAL A 5 4.24 -9.67 13.34
C VAL A 5 4.75 -10.38 14.60
N GLY A 6 4.28 -11.60 14.87
CA GLY A 6 4.72 -12.44 15.98
C GLY A 6 4.30 -11.92 17.35
N ALA A 7 4.77 -12.58 18.41
CA ALA A 7 4.40 -12.28 19.79
C ALA A 7 4.85 -10.90 20.30
N SER A 8 5.89 -10.31 19.68
CA SER A 8 6.42 -8.99 20.04
C SER A 8 5.77 -7.84 19.28
N GLY A 9 5.06 -8.13 18.19
CA GLY A 9 4.34 -7.14 17.41
C GLY A 9 2.89 -7.02 17.86
N SER A 10 2.19 -6.02 17.33
CA SER A 10 0.75 -5.82 17.57
C SER A 10 0.01 -5.47 16.28
N VAL A 11 -1.26 -5.82 16.22
CA VAL A 11 -2.16 -5.51 15.11
C VAL A 11 -3.38 -4.76 15.66
N LEU A 12 -3.65 -3.60 15.08
CA LEU A 12 -4.88 -2.86 15.31
C LEU A 12 -5.75 -2.93 14.04
N GLY A 13 -6.94 -3.50 14.15
CA GLY A 13 -7.97 -3.41 13.12
C GLY A 13 -8.92 -2.24 13.40
N VAL A 14 -9.29 -1.52 12.35
CA VAL A 14 -10.30 -0.46 12.43
C VAL A 14 -11.39 -0.77 11.43
N ASP A 15 -12.64 -0.69 11.85
CA ASP A 15 -13.82 -0.84 11.02
C ASP A 15 -14.92 0.10 11.50
N MET A 16 -15.77 0.57 10.60
CA MET A 16 -16.89 1.45 10.94
C MET A 16 -18.18 0.68 11.24
N THR A 17 -18.18 -0.64 11.06
CA THR A 17 -19.35 -1.50 11.13
C THR A 17 -19.35 -2.31 12.43
N ASP A 18 -20.30 -2.05 13.32
CA ASP A 18 -20.40 -2.74 14.61
C ASP A 18 -20.58 -4.26 14.46
N GLU A 19 -21.32 -4.71 13.44
CA GLU A 19 -21.57 -6.13 13.16
C GLU A 19 -20.26 -6.84 12.78
N GLN A 20 -19.42 -6.23 11.95
CA GLN A 20 -18.11 -6.79 11.58
C GLN A 20 -17.17 -6.84 12.78
N LEU A 21 -17.16 -5.78 13.58
CA LEU A 21 -16.38 -5.74 14.81
C LEU A 21 -16.82 -6.78 15.84
N ALA A 22 -18.14 -7.02 15.97
CA ALA A 22 -18.66 -8.07 16.85
C ALA A 22 -18.15 -9.45 16.44
N VAL A 23 -18.17 -9.77 15.16
CA VAL A 23 -17.61 -11.03 14.62
C VAL A 23 -16.10 -11.10 14.85
N ALA A 24 -15.36 -10.04 14.55
CA ALA A 24 -13.91 -10.00 14.74
C ALA A 24 -13.51 -10.20 16.21
N ASN A 25 -14.18 -9.51 17.14
CA ASN A 25 -13.92 -9.63 18.58
C ASN A 25 -14.27 -11.00 19.12
N ALA A 26 -15.35 -11.65 18.64
CA ALA A 26 -15.75 -12.99 19.06
C ALA A 26 -14.69 -14.07 18.75
N HIS A 27 -13.78 -13.81 17.81
CA HIS A 27 -12.75 -14.75 17.41
C HIS A 27 -11.36 -14.46 18.00
N LEU A 28 -11.20 -13.38 18.79
CA LEU A 28 -9.88 -13.00 19.35
C LEU A 28 -9.27 -14.11 20.20
N ASP A 29 -10.03 -14.63 21.17
CA ASP A 29 -9.54 -15.66 22.10
C ASP A 29 -9.19 -16.96 21.37
N TYR A 30 -10.03 -17.39 20.42
CA TYR A 30 -9.74 -18.55 19.59
C TYR A 30 -8.40 -18.43 18.85
N HIS A 31 -8.14 -17.29 18.25
CA HIS A 31 -6.88 -17.06 17.53
C HIS A 31 -5.69 -16.90 18.49
N ALA A 32 -5.87 -16.22 19.62
CA ALA A 32 -4.83 -16.08 20.63
C ALA A 32 -4.37 -17.44 21.18
N GLU A 33 -5.31 -18.34 21.47
CA GLU A 33 -5.01 -19.72 21.91
C GLU A 33 -4.26 -20.51 20.81
N ARG A 34 -4.71 -20.38 19.55
CA ARG A 34 -4.09 -21.08 18.42
C ARG A 34 -2.67 -20.62 18.12
N PHE A 35 -2.38 -19.33 18.30
CA PHE A 35 -1.07 -18.73 18.02
C PHE A 35 -0.13 -18.74 19.23
N GLY A 36 -0.69 -18.93 20.43
CA GLY A 36 0.06 -18.87 21.68
C GLY A 36 0.37 -17.46 22.18
N PHE A 37 -0.25 -16.44 21.59
CA PHE A 37 -0.14 -15.03 21.99
C PHE A 37 -1.36 -14.21 21.55
N ALA A 38 -1.67 -13.16 22.33
CA ALA A 38 -2.76 -12.21 22.08
C ALA A 38 -2.16 -10.86 21.66
N ASN A 39 -2.14 -10.56 20.37
CA ASN A 39 -1.54 -9.35 19.84
C ASN A 39 -2.43 -8.58 18.86
N VAL A 40 -3.74 -8.89 18.84
CA VAL A 40 -4.72 -8.23 17.97
C VAL A 40 -5.74 -7.49 18.82
N SER A 41 -6.11 -6.30 18.39
CA SER A 41 -7.23 -5.53 18.93
C SER A 41 -8.02 -4.89 17.81
N PHE A 42 -9.30 -4.58 18.05
CA PHE A 42 -10.16 -3.89 17.09
C PHE A 42 -10.76 -2.65 17.72
N ARG A 43 -10.98 -1.62 16.90
CA ARG A 43 -11.64 -0.37 17.29
C ARG A 43 -12.68 0.03 16.24
N HIS A 44 -13.82 0.53 16.72
CA HIS A 44 -14.78 1.20 15.85
C HIS A 44 -14.23 2.58 15.46
N GLY A 45 -14.28 2.90 14.15
CA GLY A 45 -13.82 4.19 13.64
C GLY A 45 -13.87 4.27 12.12
N TYR A 46 -13.68 5.48 11.62
CA TYR A 46 -13.65 5.78 10.20
C TYR A 46 -12.20 5.98 9.75
N ILE A 47 -11.84 5.39 8.61
CA ILE A 47 -10.45 5.44 8.10
C ILE A 47 -10.03 6.85 7.66
N GLU A 48 -10.96 7.71 7.35
CA GLU A 48 -10.73 9.14 7.05
C GLU A 48 -10.61 10.02 8.30
N ASP A 49 -10.93 9.51 9.50
CA ASP A 49 -10.84 10.23 10.78
C ASP A 49 -10.20 9.37 11.89
N LEU A 50 -9.02 8.85 11.65
CA LEU A 50 -8.26 8.05 12.62
C LEU A 50 -7.74 8.91 13.80
N ALA A 51 -7.71 10.22 13.65
CA ALA A 51 -7.40 11.15 14.73
C ALA A 51 -8.40 11.05 15.88
N ALA A 52 -9.68 10.81 15.59
CA ALA A 52 -10.74 10.61 16.60
C ALA A 52 -10.47 9.41 17.51
N LEU A 53 -9.68 8.43 17.06
CA LEU A 53 -9.27 7.28 17.88
C LEU A 53 -8.11 7.58 18.83
N GLY A 54 -7.56 8.79 18.84
CA GLY A 54 -6.43 9.19 19.68
C GLY A 54 -5.13 8.43 19.34
N LEU A 55 -5.00 7.94 18.10
CA LEU A 55 -3.78 7.27 17.64
C LEU A 55 -2.66 8.28 17.44
N ALA A 56 -1.50 7.99 18.04
CA ALA A 56 -0.35 8.89 17.98
C ALA A 56 0.28 8.90 16.57
N ASP A 57 0.82 10.06 16.20
CA ASP A 57 1.62 10.19 14.98
C ASP A 57 2.83 9.25 15.02
N ASN A 58 3.27 8.77 13.87
CA ASN A 58 4.44 7.91 13.72
C ASN A 58 4.41 6.67 14.63
N SER A 59 3.25 6.01 14.75
CA SER A 59 3.05 4.87 15.66
C SER A 59 3.02 3.51 14.98
N PHE A 60 2.81 3.46 13.67
CA PHE A 60 2.71 2.20 12.91
C PHE A 60 3.86 2.01 11.93
N ASP A 61 4.36 0.78 11.87
CA ASP A 61 5.40 0.38 10.90
C ASP A 61 4.79 0.08 9.53
N VAL A 62 3.58 -0.50 9.51
CA VAL A 62 2.87 -0.87 8.29
C VAL A 62 1.37 -0.64 8.47
N ILE A 63 0.74 -0.06 7.48
CA ILE A 63 -0.72 -0.01 7.33
C ILE A 63 -1.10 -0.89 6.14
N VAL A 64 -2.13 -1.73 6.32
CA VAL A 64 -2.63 -2.63 5.27
C VAL A 64 -4.11 -2.36 5.04
N SER A 65 -4.52 -2.30 3.78
CA SER A 65 -5.94 -2.18 3.40
C SER A 65 -6.23 -3.04 2.16
N ASN A 66 -7.47 -3.54 2.05
CA ASN A 66 -7.91 -4.28 0.87
C ASN A 66 -9.37 -3.94 0.55
N CYS A 67 -9.60 -3.29 -0.60
CA CYS A 67 -10.91 -2.88 -1.11
C CYS A 67 -11.75 -2.05 -0.12
N VAL A 68 -11.13 -1.19 0.68
CA VAL A 68 -11.82 -0.36 1.70
C VAL A 68 -11.67 1.12 1.39
N ILE A 69 -10.52 1.55 0.87
CA ILE A 69 -10.24 2.98 0.63
C ILE A 69 -11.24 3.56 -0.37
N ASN A 70 -11.63 2.81 -1.39
CA ASN A 70 -12.63 3.25 -2.36
C ASN A 70 -14.02 3.46 -1.78
N LEU A 71 -14.34 2.84 -0.65
CA LEU A 71 -15.60 3.02 0.06
C LEU A 71 -15.61 4.26 0.98
N SER A 72 -14.45 4.86 1.25
CA SER A 72 -14.43 6.13 1.97
C SER A 72 -14.88 7.28 1.06
N PRO A 73 -15.75 8.19 1.54
CA PRO A 73 -16.13 9.38 0.80
C PRO A 73 -15.01 10.41 0.70
N ASP A 74 -14.03 10.36 1.61
CA ASP A 74 -12.90 11.32 1.70
C ASP A 74 -11.54 10.61 1.66
N LYS A 75 -11.13 10.20 0.47
CA LYS A 75 -9.84 9.55 0.23
C LYS A 75 -8.64 10.45 0.48
N ASP A 76 -8.85 11.77 0.39
CA ASP A 76 -7.82 12.78 0.75
C ASP A 76 -7.44 12.65 2.23
N SER A 77 -8.44 12.60 3.09
CA SER A 77 -8.25 12.40 4.53
C SER A 77 -7.68 11.01 4.86
N VAL A 78 -8.10 9.96 4.15
CA VAL A 78 -7.53 8.61 4.35
C VAL A 78 -6.02 8.59 4.12
N LEU A 79 -5.54 9.15 3.01
CA LEU A 79 -4.10 9.17 2.72
C LEU A 79 -3.33 10.09 3.69
N ARG A 80 -3.91 11.22 4.09
CA ARG A 80 -3.35 12.09 5.12
C ARG A 80 -3.18 11.36 6.46
N GLU A 81 -4.23 10.67 6.92
CA GLU A 81 -4.20 9.92 8.17
C GLU A 81 -3.22 8.75 8.11
N ALA A 82 -3.18 8.01 6.99
CA ALA A 82 -2.20 6.96 6.80
C ALA A 82 -0.75 7.50 6.89
N TYR A 83 -0.46 8.61 6.22
CA TYR A 83 0.86 9.25 6.28
C TYR A 83 1.19 9.72 7.70
N ARG A 84 0.24 10.36 8.39
CA ARG A 84 0.42 10.82 9.77
C ARG A 84 0.79 9.67 10.70
N LEU A 85 0.08 8.55 10.62
CA LEU A 85 0.24 7.41 11.52
C LEU A 85 1.48 6.57 11.24
N LEU A 86 1.95 6.50 10.00
CA LEU A 86 3.15 5.77 9.66
C LEU A 86 4.40 6.38 10.30
N LYS A 87 5.28 5.54 10.82
CA LYS A 87 6.66 5.92 11.20
C LYS A 87 7.46 6.33 9.96
N PRO A 88 8.52 7.15 10.08
CA PRO A 88 9.52 7.27 9.03
C PRO A 88 10.05 5.88 8.63
N GLY A 89 10.10 5.58 7.34
CA GLY A 89 10.43 4.25 6.84
C GLY A 89 9.28 3.24 6.85
N GLY A 90 8.12 3.62 7.36
CA GLY A 90 6.90 2.80 7.31
C GLY A 90 6.23 2.81 5.93
N GLU A 91 5.33 1.86 5.70
CA GLU A 91 4.61 1.78 4.44
C GLU A 91 3.11 1.58 4.60
N LEU A 92 2.34 2.15 3.68
CA LEU A 92 0.97 1.75 3.36
C LEU A 92 1.03 0.74 2.21
N TYR A 93 0.61 -0.49 2.47
CA TYR A 93 0.52 -1.58 1.50
C TYR A 93 -0.93 -1.97 1.30
N PHE A 94 -1.47 -1.70 0.13
CA PHE A 94 -2.92 -1.88 -0.06
C PHE A 94 -3.29 -2.26 -1.49
N SER A 95 -4.45 -2.90 -1.62
CA SER A 95 -5.06 -3.24 -2.89
C SER A 95 -6.44 -2.58 -2.98
N ASP A 96 -6.74 -2.00 -4.14
CA ASP A 96 -8.06 -1.42 -4.40
C ASP A 96 -8.36 -1.39 -5.91
N VAL A 97 -9.54 -0.89 -6.29
CA VAL A 97 -9.98 -0.77 -7.67
C VAL A 97 -9.64 0.61 -8.22
N TYR A 98 -9.11 0.64 -9.43
CA TYR A 98 -8.76 1.86 -10.18
C TYR A 98 -9.45 1.88 -11.54
N ALA A 99 -9.69 3.07 -12.08
CA ALA A 99 -10.27 3.27 -13.40
C ALA A 99 -9.23 3.82 -14.39
N ASP A 100 -9.37 3.49 -15.67
CA ASP A 100 -8.54 4.04 -16.75
C ASP A 100 -8.84 5.51 -17.07
N ARG A 101 -9.91 6.06 -16.48
CA ARG A 101 -10.40 7.43 -16.68
C ARG A 101 -11.19 7.93 -15.48
N ARG A 102 -11.41 9.26 -15.40
CA ARG A 102 -12.33 9.83 -14.42
C ARG A 102 -13.76 9.42 -14.75
N LEU A 103 -14.47 8.89 -13.75
CA LEU A 103 -15.88 8.52 -13.89
C LEU A 103 -16.77 9.76 -13.82
N ALA A 104 -17.86 9.75 -14.58
CA ALA A 104 -18.92 10.76 -14.48
C ALA A 104 -19.56 10.73 -13.08
N GLU A 105 -20.06 11.88 -12.63
CA GLU A 105 -20.62 12.02 -11.27
C GLU A 105 -21.79 11.07 -11.01
N GLU A 106 -22.63 10.84 -12.04
CA GLU A 106 -23.77 9.93 -11.95
C GLU A 106 -23.35 8.48 -11.67
N LEU A 107 -22.19 8.06 -12.18
CA LEU A 107 -21.62 6.73 -11.91
C LEU A 107 -21.03 6.65 -10.51
N ARG A 108 -20.44 7.73 -10.03
CA ARG A 108 -19.85 7.80 -8.70
C ARG A 108 -20.90 7.80 -7.58
N GLN A 109 -22.11 8.29 -7.88
CA GLN A 109 -23.24 8.33 -6.95
C GLN A 109 -24.19 7.12 -7.08
N ASP A 110 -23.95 6.21 -8.03
CA ASP A 110 -24.74 4.99 -8.17
C ASP A 110 -24.44 4.02 -7.03
N GLU A 111 -25.45 3.73 -6.19
CA GLU A 111 -25.30 2.92 -4.98
C GLU A 111 -24.76 1.50 -5.27
N VAL A 112 -25.18 0.91 -6.40
CA VAL A 112 -24.73 -0.44 -6.78
C VAL A 112 -23.26 -0.40 -7.20
N LEU A 113 -22.88 0.55 -8.06
CA LEU A 113 -21.47 0.71 -8.48
C LEU A 113 -20.58 1.06 -7.29
N TYR A 114 -21.08 1.84 -6.34
CA TYR A 114 -20.33 2.18 -5.13
C TYR A 114 -20.10 0.95 -4.25
N GLY A 115 -21.15 0.14 -4.01
CA GLY A 115 -21.03 -1.10 -3.25
C GLY A 115 -20.10 -2.15 -3.89
N GLU A 116 -20.01 -2.15 -5.23
CA GLU A 116 -19.07 -2.99 -6.00
C GLU A 116 -17.64 -2.40 -6.08
N CYS A 117 -17.33 -1.36 -5.32
CA CYS A 117 -16.07 -0.60 -5.34
C CYS A 117 -15.75 0.08 -6.70
N LEU A 118 -16.64 0.04 -7.67
CA LEU A 118 -16.45 0.65 -8.99
C LEU A 118 -16.74 2.15 -8.98
N GLY A 119 -17.84 2.58 -8.33
CA GLY A 119 -18.22 3.99 -8.23
C GLY A 119 -17.18 4.84 -7.47
N GLY A 120 -16.51 4.26 -6.48
CA GLY A 120 -15.46 4.92 -5.72
C GLY A 120 -14.07 4.87 -6.34
N ALA A 121 -13.90 4.12 -7.45
CA ALA A 121 -12.59 3.92 -8.08
C ALA A 121 -12.01 5.24 -8.60
N LEU A 122 -10.78 5.56 -8.20
CA LEU A 122 -10.06 6.72 -8.72
C LEU A 122 -9.44 6.39 -10.08
N TYR A 123 -9.34 7.41 -10.93
CA TYR A 123 -8.43 7.37 -12.07
C TYR A 123 -6.98 7.28 -11.57
N TRP A 124 -6.16 6.43 -12.20
CA TRP A 124 -4.77 6.16 -11.79
C TRP A 124 -3.97 7.40 -11.44
N ASN A 125 -3.93 8.35 -12.36
CA ASN A 125 -3.13 9.55 -12.19
C ASN A 125 -3.68 10.47 -11.09
N ASP A 126 -5.00 10.48 -10.87
CA ASP A 126 -5.58 11.24 -9.75
C ASP A 126 -5.21 10.62 -8.41
N PHE A 127 -5.19 9.29 -8.31
CA PHE A 127 -4.70 8.59 -7.13
C PHE A 127 -3.22 8.90 -6.84
N GLU A 128 -2.35 8.78 -7.84
CA GLU A 128 -0.92 9.03 -7.66
C GLU A 128 -0.64 10.48 -7.24
N ASN A 129 -1.35 11.45 -7.85
CA ASN A 129 -1.24 12.85 -7.47
C ASN A 129 -1.73 13.09 -6.04
N LEU A 130 -2.79 12.40 -5.64
CA LEU A 130 -3.32 12.47 -4.28
C LEU A 130 -2.31 11.87 -3.27
N ALA A 131 -1.70 10.75 -3.58
CA ALA A 131 -0.66 10.15 -2.76
C ALA A 131 0.54 11.08 -2.59
N ARG A 132 1.03 11.67 -3.70
CA ARG A 132 2.14 12.64 -3.67
C ARG A 132 1.81 13.91 -2.87
N LYS A 133 0.57 14.40 -2.97
CA LYS A 133 0.08 15.54 -2.17
C LYS A 133 0.25 15.32 -0.65
N HIS A 134 0.10 14.07 -0.20
CA HIS A 134 0.21 13.71 1.22
C HIS A 134 1.60 13.19 1.63
N GLY A 135 2.62 13.34 0.79
CA GLY A 135 4.00 13.03 1.13
C GLY A 135 4.48 11.65 0.66
N PHE A 136 3.62 10.84 0.06
CA PHE A 136 4.04 9.61 -0.61
C PHE A 136 4.61 9.93 -2.00
N SER A 137 5.86 10.38 -2.05
CA SER A 137 6.47 10.99 -3.26
C SER A 137 6.58 10.03 -4.44
N ASP A 138 6.69 8.71 -4.17
CA ASP A 138 6.92 7.69 -5.20
C ASP A 138 6.02 6.47 -4.98
N PRO A 139 4.73 6.52 -5.40
CA PRO A 139 3.81 5.38 -5.34
C PRO A 139 4.32 4.22 -6.20
N ARG A 140 4.45 3.01 -5.63
CA ARG A 140 4.93 1.83 -6.33
C ARG A 140 3.80 0.85 -6.63
N LEU A 141 3.49 0.66 -7.90
CA LEU A 141 2.56 -0.36 -8.37
C LEU A 141 3.22 -1.74 -8.26
N VAL A 142 2.68 -2.61 -7.41
CA VAL A 142 3.19 -3.97 -7.22
C VAL A 142 2.66 -4.91 -8.27
N GLU A 143 1.35 -4.89 -8.46
CA GLU A 143 0.64 -5.69 -9.46
C GLU A 143 -0.69 -5.04 -9.84
N ASP A 144 -1.18 -5.36 -11.00
CA ASP A 144 -2.51 -4.97 -11.47
C ASP A 144 -3.12 -6.07 -12.34
N GLN A 145 -4.45 -6.16 -12.29
CA GLN A 145 -5.21 -7.08 -13.14
C GLN A 145 -6.50 -6.41 -13.61
N PRO A 146 -6.88 -6.56 -14.89
CA PRO A 146 -8.13 -6.02 -15.38
C PRO A 146 -9.32 -6.74 -14.73
N ILE A 147 -10.35 -5.96 -14.39
CA ILE A 147 -11.62 -6.46 -13.86
C ILE A 147 -12.60 -6.61 -15.01
N SER A 148 -13.14 -7.82 -15.19
CA SER A 148 -14.17 -8.08 -16.18
C SER A 148 -15.55 -7.82 -15.59
N ILE A 149 -16.29 -6.87 -16.17
CA ILE A 149 -17.69 -6.58 -15.80
C ILE A 149 -18.60 -7.54 -16.57
N THR A 150 -19.11 -8.57 -15.89
CA THR A 150 -19.92 -9.61 -16.51
C THR A 150 -21.43 -9.30 -16.49
N ASP A 151 -21.90 -8.43 -15.61
CA ASP A 151 -23.30 -8.01 -15.60
C ASP A 151 -23.57 -7.03 -16.75
N PRO A 152 -24.47 -7.38 -17.71
CA PRO A 152 -24.77 -6.52 -18.86
C PRO A 152 -25.34 -5.16 -18.49
N LYS A 153 -26.05 -5.05 -17.35
CA LYS A 153 -26.63 -3.78 -16.89
C LYS A 153 -25.53 -2.84 -16.37
N LEU A 154 -24.60 -3.38 -15.59
CA LEU A 154 -23.45 -2.61 -15.12
C LEU A 154 -22.54 -2.24 -16.28
N ALA A 155 -22.26 -3.16 -17.20
CA ALA A 155 -21.46 -2.88 -18.39
C ALA A 155 -22.08 -1.77 -19.25
N ALA A 156 -23.40 -1.77 -19.45
CA ALA A 156 -24.10 -0.74 -20.19
C ALA A 156 -24.02 0.65 -19.51
N LYS A 157 -24.04 0.71 -18.16
CA LYS A 157 -23.88 1.95 -17.40
C LYS A 157 -22.46 2.50 -17.50
N LEU A 158 -21.46 1.62 -17.38
CA LEU A 158 -20.05 1.98 -17.33
C LEU A 158 -19.45 2.33 -18.70
N GLY A 159 -20.11 1.89 -19.79
CA GLY A 159 -19.66 2.16 -21.17
C GLY A 159 -18.25 1.61 -21.41
N ASP A 160 -17.35 2.47 -21.92
CA ASP A 160 -15.97 2.10 -22.24
C ASP A 160 -14.98 2.21 -21.08
N ALA A 161 -15.44 2.54 -19.86
CA ALA A 161 -14.57 2.63 -18.69
C ALA A 161 -14.02 1.24 -18.33
N ARG A 162 -12.71 1.17 -18.09
CA ARG A 162 -12.03 -0.06 -17.70
C ARG A 162 -11.58 0.06 -16.26
N PHE A 163 -11.69 -1.06 -15.55
CA PHE A 163 -11.31 -1.13 -14.14
C PHE A 163 -10.22 -2.18 -13.92
N PHE A 164 -9.40 -1.93 -12.92
CA PHE A 164 -8.28 -2.76 -12.57
C PHE A 164 -8.25 -2.94 -11.04
N SER A 165 -8.05 -4.17 -10.59
CA SER A 165 -7.60 -4.42 -9.23
C SER A 165 -6.10 -4.20 -9.21
N ALA A 166 -5.62 -3.33 -8.33
CA ALA A 166 -4.20 -3.03 -8.25
C ALA A 166 -3.72 -2.92 -6.81
N THR A 167 -2.50 -3.41 -6.59
CA THR A 167 -1.80 -3.36 -5.31
C THR A 167 -0.71 -2.31 -5.39
N TYR A 168 -0.72 -1.38 -4.43
CA TYR A 168 0.28 -0.34 -4.29
C TYR A 168 1.06 -0.46 -3.00
N ARG A 169 2.26 0.09 -3.04
CA ARG A 169 3.16 0.27 -1.92
C ARG A 169 3.58 1.72 -1.84
N LEU A 170 3.23 2.40 -0.75
CA LEU A 170 3.55 3.80 -0.51
C LEU A 170 4.45 3.92 0.72
N PHE A 171 5.66 4.43 0.57
CA PHE A 171 6.61 4.58 1.66
C PHE A 171 6.60 6.00 2.23
N LYS A 172 6.64 6.12 3.55
CA LYS A 172 6.88 7.39 4.24
C LYS A 172 8.39 7.63 4.36
N LEU A 173 8.96 8.24 3.32
CA LEU A 173 10.37 8.60 3.23
C LEU A 173 10.49 10.01 2.66
N ASP A 174 10.95 10.95 3.47
CA ASP A 174 11.01 12.38 3.09
C ASP A 174 12.07 12.66 2.01
N ALA A 175 13.05 11.77 1.88
CA ALA A 175 14.18 11.94 0.97
C ALA A 175 13.95 11.33 -0.43
N LEU A 176 12.72 10.86 -0.74
CA LEU A 176 12.40 10.38 -2.08
C LEU A 176 12.28 11.55 -3.06
N GLU A 177 12.87 11.38 -4.23
CA GLU A 177 12.89 12.35 -5.31
C GLU A 177 11.66 12.17 -6.23
N PRO A 178 11.19 13.24 -6.90
CA PRO A 178 10.05 13.15 -7.81
C PRO A 178 10.25 12.27 -9.02
N ALA A 179 11.52 12.02 -9.38
CA ALA A 179 11.92 11.17 -10.50
C ALA A 179 12.90 10.09 -10.05
N CYS A 180 13.06 9.06 -10.86
CA CYS A 180 14.06 8.01 -10.63
C CYS A 180 15.45 8.54 -11.04
N GLU A 181 16.22 9.05 -10.09
CA GLU A 181 17.57 9.57 -10.30
C GLU A 181 18.62 8.48 -10.17
N ASP A 182 19.65 8.54 -11.02
CA ASP A 182 20.75 7.58 -11.07
C ASP A 182 21.97 8.08 -10.27
N TYR A 183 22.36 7.34 -9.26
CA TYR A 183 23.58 7.57 -8.47
C TYR A 183 24.58 6.42 -8.62
N GLY A 184 24.40 5.53 -9.61
CA GLY A 184 25.24 4.37 -9.84
C GLY A 184 25.08 3.29 -8.77
N GLN A 185 23.90 3.21 -8.17
CA GLN A 185 23.62 2.34 -7.04
C GLN A 185 23.13 0.97 -7.49
N ALA A 186 23.39 -0.04 -6.64
CA ALA A 186 22.85 -1.38 -6.83
C ALA A 186 22.61 -2.05 -5.47
N VAL A 187 21.81 -3.10 -5.48
CA VAL A 187 21.52 -3.91 -4.30
C VAL A 187 21.70 -5.39 -4.59
N ILE A 188 21.93 -6.19 -3.54
CA ILE A 188 21.94 -7.65 -3.59
C ILE A 188 21.00 -8.17 -2.52
N TYR A 189 19.94 -8.83 -2.92
CA TYR A 189 19.03 -9.51 -1.99
C TYR A 189 19.68 -10.76 -1.42
N GLN A 190 19.57 -10.97 -0.11
CA GLN A 190 20.23 -12.07 0.61
C GLN A 190 19.36 -13.33 0.74
N GLY A 191 18.10 -13.32 0.26
CA GLY A 191 17.18 -14.46 0.38
C GLY A 191 16.69 -14.72 1.81
N SER A 192 16.84 -13.75 2.72
CA SER A 192 16.62 -13.93 4.16
C SER A 192 15.19 -13.59 4.62
N ILE A 193 14.30 -13.16 3.74
CA ILE A 193 12.89 -12.94 4.07
C ILE A 193 12.16 -14.28 4.02
N ALA A 194 11.50 -14.64 5.12
CA ALA A 194 10.68 -15.85 5.19
C ALA A 194 9.60 -15.85 4.10
N GLY A 195 9.51 -16.97 3.35
CA GLY A 195 8.57 -17.09 2.23
C GLY A 195 9.06 -16.52 0.90
N ALA A 196 10.19 -15.80 0.86
CA ALA A 196 10.76 -15.24 -0.37
C ALA A 196 12.26 -15.57 -0.56
N PRO A 197 12.69 -16.85 -0.44
CA PRO A 197 14.13 -17.19 -0.44
C PRO A 197 14.80 -17.03 -1.80
N GLN A 198 14.05 -17.01 -2.90
CA GLN A 198 14.60 -16.97 -4.26
C GLN A 198 14.66 -15.57 -4.85
N ALA A 199 13.70 -14.71 -4.52
CA ALA A 199 13.63 -13.34 -5.00
C ALA A 199 12.76 -12.48 -4.08
N PHE A 200 13.07 -11.19 -4.02
CA PHE A 200 12.23 -10.16 -3.42
C PHE A 200 11.56 -9.34 -4.51
N VAL A 201 10.25 -9.12 -4.38
CA VAL A 201 9.49 -8.25 -5.29
C VAL A 201 9.13 -6.97 -4.52
N LEU A 202 9.72 -5.85 -4.95
CA LEU A 202 9.37 -4.54 -4.43
C LEU A 202 8.11 -4.00 -5.11
N ASP A 203 8.13 -4.03 -6.42
CA ASP A 203 7.04 -3.57 -7.30
C ASP A 203 7.09 -4.33 -8.64
N LYS A 204 6.24 -3.94 -9.59
CA LYS A 204 6.05 -4.60 -10.89
C LYS A 204 7.35 -4.69 -11.73
N HIS A 205 8.29 -3.76 -11.52
CA HIS A 205 9.54 -3.65 -12.27
C HIS A 205 10.77 -4.15 -11.50
N HIS A 206 10.66 -4.29 -10.18
CA HIS A 206 11.79 -4.63 -9.30
C HIS A 206 11.60 -6.02 -8.68
N ARG A 207 11.91 -7.06 -9.46
CA ARG A 207 12.04 -8.44 -8.99
C ARG A 207 13.53 -8.77 -8.80
N ILE A 208 13.99 -8.73 -7.57
CA ILE A 208 15.41 -8.82 -7.21
C ILE A 208 15.72 -10.27 -6.80
N GLU A 209 16.46 -10.99 -7.66
CA GLU A 209 16.84 -12.38 -7.40
C GLU A 209 17.95 -12.48 -6.34
N THR A 210 17.87 -13.50 -5.51
CA THR A 210 18.86 -13.75 -4.45
C THR A 210 20.28 -13.88 -4.99
N GLY A 211 21.21 -13.15 -4.38
CA GLY A 211 22.63 -13.20 -4.68
C GLY A 211 23.07 -12.46 -5.95
N ARG A 212 22.14 -11.91 -6.71
CA ARG A 212 22.45 -11.13 -7.92
C ARG A 212 22.57 -9.64 -7.63
N VAL A 213 23.50 -8.98 -8.30
CA VAL A 213 23.59 -7.52 -8.32
C VAL A 213 22.45 -6.98 -9.17
N PHE A 214 21.65 -6.11 -8.59
CA PHE A 214 20.51 -5.47 -9.25
C PHE A 214 20.70 -3.95 -9.19
N PRO A 215 20.92 -3.26 -10.34
CA PRO A 215 20.99 -1.81 -10.38
C PRO A 215 19.66 -1.18 -10.01
N VAL A 216 19.70 -0.07 -9.25
CA VAL A 216 18.51 0.61 -8.74
C VAL A 216 18.69 2.13 -8.80
N CYS A 217 17.58 2.86 -8.94
CA CYS A 217 17.56 4.31 -8.75
C CYS A 217 17.70 4.68 -7.26
N GLY A 218 17.96 5.97 -7.00
CA GLY A 218 18.08 6.51 -5.65
C GLY A 218 16.88 6.22 -4.76
N ASN A 219 15.67 6.35 -5.29
CA ASN A 219 14.44 6.07 -4.56
C ASN A 219 14.34 4.59 -4.15
N THR A 220 14.56 3.68 -5.07
CA THR A 220 14.53 2.23 -4.78
C THR A 220 15.61 1.86 -3.75
N TRP A 221 16.81 2.44 -3.86
CA TRP A 221 17.88 2.22 -2.89
C TRP A 221 17.46 2.67 -1.47
N ARG A 222 16.85 3.85 -1.33
CA ARG A 222 16.31 4.35 -0.05
C ARG A 222 15.16 3.50 0.48
N MET A 223 14.20 3.11 -0.36
CA MET A 223 13.10 2.23 0.03
C MET A 223 13.58 0.90 0.62
N LEU A 224 14.71 0.39 0.13
CA LEU A 224 15.30 -0.84 0.66
C LEU A 224 16.18 -0.59 1.87
N GLN A 225 16.94 0.51 1.95
CA GLN A 225 17.89 0.78 3.01
C GLN A 225 17.27 1.47 4.24
N GLU A 226 16.32 2.37 4.04
CA GLU A 226 15.77 3.21 5.11
C GLU A 226 14.46 2.63 5.69
N THR A 227 14.18 1.35 5.42
CA THR A 227 12.97 0.65 5.86
C THR A 227 13.30 -0.68 6.53
N ARG A 228 12.26 -1.41 6.94
CA ARG A 228 12.40 -2.77 7.49
C ARG A 228 13.13 -3.77 6.57
N PHE A 229 13.34 -3.44 5.31
CA PHE A 229 14.03 -4.31 4.36
C PHE A 229 15.55 -4.27 4.48
N ALA A 230 16.13 -3.25 5.10
CA ALA A 230 17.58 -3.04 5.19
C ALA A 230 18.40 -4.29 5.60
N PRO A 231 18.01 -5.09 6.61
CA PRO A 231 18.77 -6.27 7.02
C PRO A 231 18.83 -7.38 5.97
N HIS A 232 17.97 -7.34 4.96
CA HIS A 232 17.84 -8.37 3.94
C HIS A 232 18.64 -8.09 2.67
N PHE A 233 19.31 -6.92 2.60
CA PHE A 233 20.04 -6.48 1.42
C PHE A 233 21.47 -6.10 1.73
N ARG A 234 22.35 -6.24 0.73
CA ARG A 234 23.63 -5.58 0.67
C ARG A 234 23.53 -4.44 -0.32
N PHE A 235 24.11 -3.29 0.06
CA PHE A 235 24.03 -2.04 -0.70
C PHE A 235 25.38 -1.74 -1.35
N ILE A 236 25.35 -1.24 -2.58
CA ILE A 236 26.50 -0.86 -3.39
C ILE A 236 26.26 0.58 -3.87
N GLY A 237 27.28 1.45 -3.75
CA GLY A 237 27.19 2.86 -4.10
C GLY A 237 26.62 3.72 -2.97
N ASP A 238 26.58 5.00 -3.24
CA ASP A 238 26.11 6.06 -2.33
C ASP A 238 25.48 7.21 -3.16
N PHE A 239 25.26 8.37 -2.56
CA PHE A 239 24.70 9.57 -3.23
C PHE A 239 25.78 10.60 -3.62
N SER A 240 27.07 10.24 -3.63
CA SER A 240 28.17 11.17 -3.87
C SER A 240 28.28 11.65 -5.32
N ARG A 241 27.74 10.88 -6.26
CA ARG A 241 27.80 11.20 -7.70
C ARG A 241 26.46 10.92 -8.37
N HIS A 242 25.95 11.94 -9.07
CA HIS A 242 24.72 11.87 -9.84
C HIS A 242 25.01 11.69 -11.32
N PHE A 243 24.26 10.81 -12.01
CA PHE A 243 24.43 10.45 -13.42
C PHE A 243 23.24 10.85 -14.30
N GLY A 244 22.23 11.54 -13.76
CA GLY A 244 21.00 11.90 -14.44
C GLY A 244 19.86 10.94 -14.14
N LEU A 245 18.90 10.84 -15.06
CA LEU A 245 17.76 9.94 -14.90
C LEU A 245 18.17 8.47 -15.02
N PHE A 246 17.65 7.62 -14.15
CA PHE A 246 17.86 6.17 -14.18
C PHE A 246 17.07 5.53 -15.32
N ALA A 247 17.74 4.86 -16.24
CA ALA A 247 17.13 4.31 -17.45
C ALA A 247 16.26 3.05 -17.23
N GLY A 248 16.21 2.52 -16.03
CA GLY A 248 15.53 1.25 -15.71
C GLY A 248 14.22 1.38 -14.92
N CYS A 249 13.80 2.58 -14.54
CA CYS A 249 12.49 2.82 -13.93
C CYS A 249 11.49 3.12 -15.04
N GLY A 250 10.56 2.20 -15.29
CA GLY A 250 9.59 2.27 -16.37
C GLY A 250 8.62 3.42 -16.31
#